data_873acfba0bd52fc57b2e6217ccd37d18
#
_entry.id   873acfba0bd52fc57b2e6217ccd37d18
#
_cell.length_a   1.000
_cell.length_b   1.000
_cell.length_c   1.000
_cell.angle_alpha   90.00
_cell.angle_beta   90.00
_cell.angle_gamma   90.00
#
_symmetry.space_group_name_H-M   'P 1'
#
loop_
_entity.id
_entity.type
_entity.pdbx_description
1 polymer ?
#
loop_
_entity_poly.entity_id
_entity_poly.type
_entity_poly.pdbx_seq_one_letter_code
_entity_poly.pdbx_strand_id
1 'polypeptide(L)'
;DSIDMYINNRHNPKSIRYKTPQLKNILDVTYGCMVYQEQVMQIFRELAGYSFGRADVVRRAMSKKKHKVMEQEREYFVNGLKNSDGTYACDGCVRRGIPAEVANSIFDDMSSFASYAFNKSHSAAYAVIAYRTAYLKCHFPAQFTAALLTSVIDDSTKIALYIDDLARLKINVLSPSVNESF
;
A
#
# COMPACT_ATOMS: atom_id res chain seq x y z
N ASP A 1 -15.48 8.09 -1.17
CA ASP A 1 -14.06 8.21 -1.26
C ASP A 1 -13.38 6.89 -0.90
N SER A 2 -12.16 6.63 -1.40
CA SER A 2 -11.52 5.30 -1.23
C SER A 2 -11.24 4.96 0.23
N ILE A 3 -10.96 5.95 1.06
CA ILE A 3 -10.71 5.77 2.50
C ILE A 3 -12.02 5.38 3.21
N ASP A 4 -13.10 6.09 2.95
CA ASP A 4 -14.40 5.80 3.55
C ASP A 4 -14.91 4.42 3.13
N MET A 5 -14.71 4.06 1.85
CA MET A 5 -15.04 2.72 1.35
C MET A 5 -14.23 1.63 2.08
N TYR A 6 -12.92 1.83 2.26
CA TYR A 6 -12.08 0.89 2.99
C TYR A 6 -12.55 0.70 4.44
N ILE A 7 -12.81 1.80 5.16
CA ILE A 7 -13.29 1.77 6.54
C ILE A 7 -14.63 1.04 6.63
N ASN A 8 -15.59 1.43 5.78
CA ASN A 8 -16.91 0.80 5.75
C ASN A 8 -16.82 -0.71 5.46
N ASN A 9 -16.06 -1.10 4.45
CA ASN A 9 -15.90 -2.50 4.05
C ASN A 9 -15.20 -3.34 5.14
N ARG A 10 -14.24 -2.75 5.86
CA ARG A 10 -13.57 -3.40 6.99
C ARG A 10 -14.54 -3.71 8.12
N HIS A 11 -15.43 -2.76 8.45
CA HIS A 11 -16.43 -2.94 9.52
C HIS A 11 -17.66 -3.73 9.06
N ASN A 12 -17.93 -3.76 7.76
CA ASN A 12 -19.05 -4.46 7.16
C ASN A 12 -18.63 -5.30 5.95
N PRO A 13 -17.96 -6.46 6.15
CA PRO A 13 -17.44 -7.28 5.05
C PRO A 13 -18.51 -7.75 4.04
N LYS A 14 -19.78 -7.79 4.44
CA LYS A 14 -20.89 -8.16 3.56
C LYS A 14 -21.21 -7.08 2.50
N SER A 15 -20.74 -5.86 2.70
CA SER A 15 -20.90 -4.76 1.74
C SER A 15 -19.93 -4.82 0.57
N ILE A 16 -18.85 -5.60 0.68
CA ILE A 16 -17.81 -5.69 -0.36
C ILE A 16 -18.41 -6.20 -1.67
N ARG A 17 -18.16 -5.47 -2.75
CA ARG A 17 -18.56 -5.84 -4.11
C ARG A 17 -17.34 -5.81 -5.01
N TYR A 18 -17.19 -6.86 -5.81
CA TYR A 18 -16.12 -6.97 -6.81
C TYR A 18 -16.72 -6.82 -8.20
N LYS A 19 -16.10 -6.02 -9.07
CA LYS A 19 -16.53 -5.84 -10.47
C LYS A 19 -16.45 -7.14 -11.29
N THR A 20 -15.53 -8.04 -10.89
CA THR A 20 -15.43 -9.41 -11.41
C THR A 20 -14.93 -10.34 -10.29
N PRO A 21 -15.33 -11.63 -10.27
CA PRO A 21 -14.92 -12.57 -9.23
C PRO A 21 -13.40 -12.70 -9.07
N GLN A 22 -12.65 -12.54 -10.16
CA GLN A 22 -11.19 -12.64 -10.17
C GLN A 22 -10.51 -11.59 -9.28
N LEU A 23 -11.12 -10.41 -9.12
CA LEU A 23 -10.60 -9.35 -8.24
C LEU A 23 -10.62 -9.74 -6.77
N LYS A 24 -11.47 -10.68 -6.35
CA LYS A 24 -11.55 -11.10 -4.96
C LYS A 24 -10.22 -11.59 -4.44
N ASN A 25 -9.55 -12.47 -5.18
CA ASN A 25 -8.26 -13.03 -4.75
C ASN A 25 -7.16 -11.97 -4.57
N ILE A 26 -7.28 -10.84 -5.26
CA ILE A 26 -6.29 -9.75 -5.22
C ILE A 26 -6.63 -8.73 -4.12
N LEU A 27 -7.91 -8.39 -3.99
CA LEU A 27 -8.35 -7.25 -3.18
C LEU A 27 -8.99 -7.64 -1.84
N ASP A 28 -9.21 -8.92 -1.57
CA ASP A 28 -9.84 -9.38 -0.33
C ASP A 28 -9.06 -8.94 0.92
N VAL A 29 -7.72 -9.01 0.86
CA VAL A 29 -6.80 -8.57 1.93
C VAL A 29 -6.88 -7.08 2.24
N THR A 30 -7.47 -6.29 1.36
CA THR A 30 -7.68 -4.85 1.49
C THR A 30 -9.16 -4.47 1.38
N TYR A 31 -10.04 -5.40 1.74
CA TYR A 31 -11.48 -5.20 1.82
C TYR A 31 -12.12 -4.69 0.52
N GLY A 32 -11.62 -5.18 -0.62
CA GLY A 32 -12.12 -4.81 -1.95
C GLY A 32 -11.54 -3.51 -2.53
N CYS A 33 -10.63 -2.86 -1.83
CA CYS A 33 -10.01 -1.61 -2.27
C CYS A 33 -8.60 -1.84 -2.84
N MET A 34 -8.23 -1.10 -3.87
CA MET A 34 -6.83 -1.01 -4.28
C MET A 34 -6.07 -0.12 -3.29
N VAL A 35 -4.97 -0.63 -2.74
CA VAL A 35 -4.09 0.06 -1.78
C VAL A 35 -2.63 -0.01 -2.24
N TYR A 36 -2.21 -1.14 -2.79
CA TYR A 36 -0.82 -1.42 -3.10
C TYR A 36 -0.52 -1.44 -4.58
N GLN A 37 0.69 -0.97 -4.94
CA GLN A 37 1.21 -1.05 -6.32
C GLN A 37 1.22 -2.48 -6.85
N GLU A 38 1.52 -3.43 -5.99
CA GLU A 38 1.55 -4.85 -6.29
C GLU A 38 0.17 -5.39 -6.69
N GLN A 39 -0.91 -4.85 -6.14
CA GLN A 39 -2.27 -5.22 -6.54
C GLN A 39 -2.58 -4.77 -7.97
N VAL A 40 -2.14 -3.57 -8.37
CA VAL A 40 -2.28 -3.11 -9.76
C VAL A 40 -1.55 -4.06 -10.72
N MET A 41 -0.32 -4.46 -10.37
CA MET A 41 0.43 -5.43 -11.18
C MET A 41 -0.24 -6.80 -11.24
N GLN A 42 -0.81 -7.29 -10.14
CA GLN A 42 -1.57 -8.54 -10.10
C GLN A 42 -2.82 -8.47 -10.97
N ILE A 43 -3.54 -7.35 -10.96
CA ILE A 43 -4.71 -7.14 -11.82
C ILE A 43 -4.32 -7.29 -13.30
N PHE A 44 -3.25 -6.63 -13.76
CA PHE A 44 -2.76 -6.80 -15.13
C PHE A 44 -2.44 -8.26 -15.45
N ARG A 45 -1.78 -8.95 -14.55
CA ARG A 45 -1.36 -10.35 -14.74
C ARG A 45 -2.52 -11.32 -14.73
N GLU A 46 -3.37 -11.25 -13.73
CA GLU A 46 -4.43 -12.24 -13.52
C GLU A 46 -5.63 -12.01 -14.42
N LEU A 47 -6.00 -10.76 -14.70
CA LEU A 47 -7.16 -10.46 -15.54
C LEU A 47 -6.83 -10.43 -17.03
N ALA A 48 -5.66 -9.97 -17.43
CA ALA A 48 -5.31 -9.76 -18.83
C ALA A 48 -4.10 -10.59 -19.33
N GLY A 49 -3.48 -11.40 -18.46
CA GLY A 49 -2.39 -12.29 -18.86
C GLY A 49 -1.05 -11.61 -19.13
N TYR A 50 -0.80 -10.47 -18.50
CA TYR A 50 0.49 -9.77 -18.63
C TYR A 50 1.62 -10.54 -17.94
N SER A 51 2.83 -10.46 -18.50
CA SER A 51 4.03 -10.85 -17.78
C SER A 51 4.30 -9.90 -16.61
N PHE A 52 5.06 -10.35 -15.61
CA PHE A 52 5.42 -9.53 -14.46
C PHE A 52 6.17 -8.25 -14.87
N GLY A 53 7.16 -8.39 -15.76
CA GLY A 53 7.95 -7.25 -16.24
C GLY A 53 7.08 -6.21 -16.98
N ARG A 54 6.15 -6.67 -17.85
CA ARG A 54 5.24 -5.77 -18.54
C ARG A 54 4.29 -5.07 -17.58
N ALA A 55 3.71 -5.79 -16.62
CA ALA A 55 2.82 -5.21 -15.62
C ALA A 55 3.51 -4.08 -14.81
N ASP A 56 4.81 -4.24 -14.46
CA ASP A 56 5.58 -3.20 -13.78
C ASP A 56 5.83 -1.97 -14.69
N VAL A 57 6.16 -2.17 -15.96
CA VAL A 57 6.34 -1.07 -16.91
C VAL A 57 5.05 -0.24 -17.04
N VAL A 58 3.90 -0.91 -17.18
CA VAL A 58 2.60 -0.23 -17.30
C VAL A 58 2.23 0.49 -16.01
N ARG A 59 2.40 -0.15 -14.85
CA ARG A 59 2.20 0.50 -13.55
C ARG A 59 3.01 1.79 -13.41
N ARG A 60 4.29 1.78 -13.81
CA ARG A 60 5.15 2.99 -13.81
C ARG A 60 4.66 4.05 -14.79
N ALA A 61 4.16 3.66 -15.96
CA ALA A 61 3.59 4.59 -16.94
C ALA A 61 2.32 5.26 -16.41
N MET A 62 1.45 4.49 -15.72
CA MET A 62 0.26 4.99 -15.02
C MET A 62 0.62 6.05 -13.98
N SER A 63 1.56 5.73 -13.08
CA SER A 63 2.01 6.67 -12.03
C SER A 63 2.57 7.97 -12.60
N LYS A 64 3.18 7.93 -13.79
CA LYS A 64 3.72 9.10 -14.50
C LYS A 64 2.71 9.78 -15.42
N LYS A 65 1.45 9.35 -15.45
CA LYS A 65 0.36 9.89 -16.29
C LYS A 65 0.72 10.04 -17.78
N LYS A 66 1.39 9.04 -18.36
CA LYS A 66 1.76 9.02 -19.78
C LYS A 66 0.54 8.67 -20.65
N HIS A 67 -0.30 9.64 -20.97
CA HIS A 67 -1.61 9.45 -21.63
C HIS A 67 -1.56 8.54 -22.87
N LYS A 68 -0.66 8.79 -23.84
CA LYS A 68 -0.56 7.96 -25.07
C LYS A 68 -0.27 6.49 -24.76
N VAL A 69 0.62 6.23 -23.78
CA VAL A 69 0.93 4.85 -23.37
C VAL A 69 -0.29 4.24 -22.69
N MET A 70 -1.01 5.03 -21.92
CA MET A 70 -2.20 4.58 -21.18
C MET A 70 -3.35 4.19 -22.12
N GLU A 71 -3.60 4.94 -23.17
CA GLU A 71 -4.62 4.62 -24.19
C GLU A 71 -4.29 3.30 -24.90
N GLN A 72 -3.04 3.11 -25.28
CA GLN A 72 -2.57 1.89 -25.93
C GLN A 72 -2.63 0.68 -24.97
N GLU A 73 -2.21 0.84 -23.74
CA GLU A 73 -2.26 -0.24 -22.74
C GLU A 73 -3.68 -0.57 -22.30
N ARG A 74 -4.62 0.38 -22.33
CA ARG A 74 -6.05 0.11 -22.16
C ARG A 74 -6.56 -0.87 -23.22
N GLU A 75 -6.24 -0.60 -24.47
CA GLU A 75 -6.63 -1.50 -25.57
C GLU A 75 -6.07 -2.90 -25.38
N TYR A 76 -4.79 -3.01 -25.02
CA TYR A 76 -4.15 -4.31 -24.76
C TYR A 76 -4.72 -5.01 -23.52
N PHE A 77 -5.05 -4.26 -22.47
CA PHE A 77 -5.65 -4.81 -21.26
C PHE A 77 -7.04 -5.38 -21.54
N VAL A 78 -7.83 -4.70 -22.36
CA VAL A 78 -9.19 -5.14 -22.72
C VAL A 78 -9.15 -6.27 -23.74
N ASN A 79 -8.48 -6.07 -24.88
CA ASN A 79 -8.58 -6.92 -26.06
C ASN A 79 -7.40 -7.85 -26.30
N GLY A 80 -6.28 -7.62 -25.59
CA GLY A 80 -5.04 -8.38 -25.74
C GLY A 80 -4.08 -7.77 -26.77
N LEU A 81 -2.85 -8.25 -26.75
CA LEU A 81 -1.81 -7.90 -27.70
C LEU A 81 -1.32 -9.12 -28.43
N LYS A 82 -1.56 -9.19 -29.72
CA LYS A 82 -1.12 -10.26 -30.60
C LYS A 82 0.27 -9.96 -31.17
N ASN A 83 1.16 -10.93 -31.14
CA ASN A 83 2.47 -10.89 -31.75
C ASN A 83 2.36 -11.15 -33.27
N SER A 84 3.42 -10.83 -34.03
CA SER A 84 3.51 -11.11 -35.46
C SER A 84 3.47 -12.60 -35.81
N ASP A 85 3.88 -13.48 -34.91
CA ASP A 85 3.83 -14.94 -35.06
C ASP A 85 2.46 -15.56 -34.74
N GLY A 86 1.49 -14.74 -34.39
CA GLY A 86 0.13 -15.17 -34.05
C GLY A 86 -0.08 -15.54 -32.58
N THR A 87 0.96 -15.62 -31.77
CA THR A 87 0.86 -15.79 -30.31
C THR A 87 0.39 -14.50 -29.63
N TYR A 88 0.09 -14.56 -28.33
CA TYR A 88 -0.31 -13.37 -27.56
C TYR A 88 0.77 -12.98 -26.55
N ALA A 89 1.18 -11.71 -26.58
CA ALA A 89 2.02 -11.09 -25.56
C ALA A 89 1.24 -10.87 -24.25
N CYS A 90 -0.06 -10.63 -24.36
CA CYS A 90 -1.04 -10.71 -23.27
C CYS A 90 -2.42 -11.04 -23.87
N ASP A 91 -3.23 -11.83 -23.14
CA ASP A 91 -4.51 -12.31 -23.63
C ASP A 91 -5.57 -11.20 -23.73
N GLY A 92 -5.54 -10.26 -22.82
CA GLY A 92 -6.62 -9.29 -22.60
C GLY A 92 -7.78 -9.88 -21.80
N CYS A 93 -8.52 -9.00 -21.13
CA CYS A 93 -9.62 -9.37 -20.24
C CYS A 93 -10.75 -10.10 -20.98
N VAL A 94 -11.11 -9.64 -22.18
CA VAL A 94 -12.23 -10.21 -22.96
C VAL A 94 -11.99 -11.67 -23.29
N ARG A 95 -10.80 -12.03 -23.73
CA ARG A 95 -10.44 -13.43 -24.01
C ARG A 95 -10.43 -14.31 -22.75
N ARG A 96 -10.26 -13.71 -21.61
CA ARG A 96 -10.29 -14.39 -20.29
C ARG A 96 -11.70 -14.35 -19.65
N GLY A 97 -12.72 -14.01 -20.43
CA GLY A 97 -14.13 -14.08 -20.02
C GLY A 97 -14.63 -12.88 -19.21
N ILE A 98 -13.91 -11.76 -19.22
CA ILE A 98 -14.34 -10.53 -18.53
C ILE A 98 -14.93 -9.59 -19.57
N PRO A 99 -16.18 -9.10 -19.40
CA PRO A 99 -16.79 -8.17 -20.35
C PRO A 99 -15.96 -6.89 -20.55
N ALA A 100 -15.93 -6.36 -21.78
CA ALA A 100 -15.14 -5.18 -22.12
C ALA A 100 -15.48 -3.96 -21.25
N GLU A 101 -16.76 -3.74 -20.95
CA GLU A 101 -17.21 -2.65 -20.08
C GLU A 101 -16.63 -2.76 -18.68
N VAL A 102 -16.63 -3.98 -18.11
CA VAL A 102 -16.05 -4.27 -16.80
C VAL A 102 -14.54 -4.06 -16.82
N ALA A 103 -13.86 -4.54 -17.86
CA ALA A 103 -12.42 -4.36 -18.03
C ALA A 103 -12.03 -2.88 -18.12
N ASN A 104 -12.75 -2.08 -18.91
CA ASN A 104 -12.55 -0.64 -19.01
C ASN A 104 -12.77 0.05 -17.65
N SER A 105 -13.83 -0.29 -16.94
CA SER A 105 -14.10 0.26 -15.62
C SER A 105 -13.00 -0.09 -14.58
N ILE A 106 -12.43 -1.29 -14.65
CA ILE A 106 -11.27 -1.69 -13.80
C ILE A 106 -10.04 -0.88 -14.19
N PHE A 107 -9.81 -0.68 -15.49
CA PHE A 107 -8.68 0.11 -15.96
C PHE A 107 -8.77 1.58 -15.50
N ASP A 108 -9.98 2.16 -15.49
CA ASP A 108 -10.22 3.51 -14.97
C ASP A 108 -9.90 3.61 -13.49
N ASP A 109 -10.34 2.63 -12.68
CA ASP A 109 -10.02 2.56 -11.25
C ASP A 109 -8.50 2.49 -11.03
N MET A 110 -7.80 1.62 -11.79
CA MET A 110 -6.34 1.51 -11.70
C MET A 110 -5.63 2.81 -12.09
N SER A 111 -6.09 3.48 -13.15
CA SER A 111 -5.52 4.75 -13.63
C SER A 111 -5.69 5.88 -12.62
N SER A 112 -6.84 5.95 -11.99
CA SER A 112 -7.13 6.93 -10.94
C SER A 112 -6.30 6.69 -9.68
N PHE A 113 -6.10 5.42 -9.34
CA PHE A 113 -5.41 5.00 -8.13
C PHE A 113 -3.88 5.01 -8.27
N ALA A 114 -3.32 4.75 -9.46
CA ALA A 114 -1.90 4.46 -9.65
C ALA A 114 -0.92 5.55 -9.18
N SER A 115 -1.36 6.81 -9.13
CA SER A 115 -0.56 7.92 -8.61
C SER A 115 -0.45 7.94 -7.08
N TYR A 116 -1.36 7.24 -6.38
CA TYR A 116 -1.44 7.16 -4.91
C TYR A 116 -1.08 5.78 -4.37
N ALA A 117 -0.82 4.82 -5.25
CA ALA A 117 -0.54 3.43 -4.89
C ALA A 117 0.72 3.32 -4.03
N PHE A 118 0.59 2.67 -2.87
CA PHE A 118 1.68 2.50 -1.92
C PHE A 118 2.45 1.21 -2.15
N ASN A 119 3.76 1.21 -1.90
CA ASN A 119 4.59 0.01 -2.00
C ASN A 119 4.35 -0.91 -0.79
N LYS A 120 3.91 -2.15 -1.02
CA LYS A 120 3.60 -3.12 0.04
C LYS A 120 4.83 -3.54 0.84
N SER A 121 5.97 -3.70 0.17
CA SER A 121 7.23 -4.08 0.83
C SER A 121 7.68 -3.01 1.82
N HIS A 122 7.52 -1.73 1.48
CA HIS A 122 7.77 -0.61 2.37
C HIS A 122 6.84 -0.66 3.60
N SER A 123 5.53 -0.86 3.39
CA SER A 123 4.55 -1.02 4.49
C SER A 123 4.93 -2.17 5.43
N ALA A 124 5.32 -3.32 4.87
CA ALA A 124 5.69 -4.49 5.66
C ALA A 124 6.94 -4.23 6.51
N ALA A 125 7.97 -3.59 5.94
CA ALA A 125 9.18 -3.24 6.67
C ALA A 125 8.88 -2.29 7.85
N TYR A 126 8.10 -1.24 7.60
CA TYR A 126 7.70 -0.31 8.66
C TYR A 126 6.76 -0.93 9.70
N ALA A 127 5.90 -1.87 9.31
CA ALA A 127 5.07 -2.60 10.27
C ALA A 127 5.92 -3.39 11.28
N VAL A 128 7.04 -3.98 10.86
CA VAL A 128 7.98 -4.66 11.75
C VAL A 128 8.62 -3.68 12.74
N ILE A 129 9.04 -2.50 12.27
CA ILE A 129 9.60 -1.45 13.12
C ILE A 129 8.54 -0.95 14.10
N ALA A 130 7.33 -0.66 13.64
CA ALA A 130 6.23 -0.19 14.48
C ALA A 130 5.88 -1.22 15.57
N TYR A 131 5.83 -2.51 15.22
CA TYR A 131 5.62 -3.57 16.20
C TYR A 131 6.75 -3.63 17.25
N ARG A 132 8.01 -3.59 16.80
CA ARG A 132 9.17 -3.64 17.71
C ARG A 132 9.19 -2.45 18.67
N THR A 133 8.95 -1.23 18.17
CA THR A 133 8.90 -0.02 19.01
C THR A 133 7.73 -0.08 20.01
N ALA A 134 6.56 -0.55 19.59
CA ALA A 134 5.43 -0.76 20.48
C ALA A 134 5.72 -1.81 21.56
N TYR A 135 6.36 -2.93 21.19
CA TYR A 135 6.78 -3.98 22.13
C TYR A 135 7.77 -3.44 23.15
N LEU A 136 8.82 -2.73 22.72
CA LEU A 136 9.81 -2.14 23.62
C LEU A 136 9.18 -1.09 24.53
N LYS A 137 8.31 -0.22 24.01
CA LYS A 137 7.59 0.78 24.84
C LYS A 137 6.70 0.10 25.89
N CYS A 138 6.07 -1.02 25.55
CA CYS A 138 5.20 -1.76 26.46
C CYS A 138 5.97 -2.49 27.58
N HIS A 139 7.02 -3.21 27.21
CA HIS A 139 7.73 -4.10 28.14
C HIS A 139 8.95 -3.47 28.82
N PHE A 140 9.54 -2.44 28.20
CA PHE A 140 10.76 -1.76 28.66
C PHE A 140 10.62 -0.23 28.53
N PRO A 141 9.57 0.39 29.12
CA PRO A 141 9.24 1.78 28.86
C PRO A 141 10.33 2.77 29.24
N ALA A 142 11.03 2.54 30.35
CA ALA A 142 12.12 3.43 30.79
C ALA A 142 13.31 3.40 29.83
N GLN A 143 13.77 2.21 29.44
CA GLN A 143 14.89 2.02 28.50
C GLN A 143 14.54 2.52 27.10
N PHE A 144 13.32 2.22 26.64
CA PHE A 144 12.83 2.71 25.36
C PHE A 144 12.81 4.24 25.29
N THR A 145 12.31 4.89 26.36
CA THR A 145 12.22 6.35 26.39
C THR A 145 13.58 7.02 26.61
N ALA A 146 14.48 6.41 27.34
CA ALA A 146 15.87 6.90 27.43
C ALA A 146 16.54 6.93 26.04
N ALA A 147 16.41 5.85 25.26
CA ALA A 147 16.93 5.80 23.89
C ALA A 147 16.22 6.81 22.97
N LEU A 148 14.91 7.00 23.13
CA LEU A 148 14.14 7.97 22.38
C LEU A 148 14.57 9.41 22.68
N LEU A 149 14.73 9.78 23.95
CA LEU A 149 15.24 11.08 24.38
C LEU A 149 16.64 11.35 23.84
N THR A 150 17.52 10.35 23.87
CA THR A 150 18.86 10.44 23.29
C THR A 150 18.80 10.72 21.78
N SER A 151 17.86 10.10 21.05
CA SER A 151 17.72 10.30 19.60
C SER A 151 17.23 11.69 19.19
N VAL A 152 16.68 12.46 20.12
CA VAL A 152 16.12 13.80 19.90
C VAL A 152 16.75 14.87 20.81
N ILE A 153 17.97 14.64 21.27
CA ILE A 153 18.64 15.46 22.30
C ILE A 153 18.72 16.95 21.92
N ASP A 154 18.79 17.27 20.63
CA ASP A 154 18.85 18.64 20.11
C ASP A 154 17.46 19.29 19.91
N ASP A 155 16.36 18.56 20.17
CA ASP A 155 14.99 19.04 19.97
C ASP A 155 14.27 19.18 21.33
N SER A 156 14.40 20.35 21.95
CA SER A 156 13.80 20.63 23.25
C SER A 156 12.27 20.47 23.28
N THR A 157 11.59 20.72 22.16
CA THR A 157 10.13 20.54 22.07
C THR A 157 9.74 19.07 22.17
N LYS A 158 10.46 18.19 21.46
CA LYS A 158 10.21 16.74 21.54
C LYS A 158 10.61 16.18 22.91
N ILE A 159 11.69 16.67 23.48
CA ILE A 159 12.11 16.26 24.84
C ILE A 159 10.99 16.56 25.83
N ALA A 160 10.45 17.78 25.84
CA ALA A 160 9.36 18.18 26.73
C ALA A 160 8.12 17.29 26.53
N LEU A 161 7.74 17.01 25.29
CA LEU A 161 6.63 16.14 24.95
C LEU A 161 6.81 14.71 25.48
N TYR A 162 8.00 14.14 25.34
CA TYR A 162 8.27 12.77 25.81
C TYR A 162 8.39 12.69 27.33
N ILE A 163 8.85 13.73 27.99
CA ILE A 163 8.85 13.82 29.47
C ILE A 163 7.40 13.88 29.99
N ASP A 164 6.51 14.61 29.36
CA ASP A 164 5.09 14.63 29.71
C ASP A 164 4.43 13.24 29.53
N ASP A 165 4.77 12.53 28.46
CA ASP A 165 4.32 11.15 28.23
C ASP A 165 4.80 10.19 29.35
N LEU A 166 6.03 10.34 29.82
CA LEU A 166 6.58 9.56 30.95
C LEU A 166 5.85 9.81 32.25
N ALA A 167 5.48 11.06 32.52
CA ALA A 167 4.70 11.41 33.70
C ALA A 167 3.34 10.69 33.71
N ARG A 168 2.67 10.59 32.55
CA ARG A 168 1.42 9.82 32.38
C ARG A 168 1.62 8.32 32.64
N LEU A 169 2.78 7.78 32.29
CA LEU A 169 3.17 6.39 32.55
C LEU A 169 3.68 6.16 33.98
N LYS A 170 3.69 7.20 34.84
CA LYS A 170 4.23 7.18 36.22
C LYS A 170 5.70 6.81 36.27
N ILE A 171 6.47 7.19 35.29
CA ILE A 171 7.92 7.02 35.21
C ILE A 171 8.58 8.37 35.53
N ASN A 172 9.35 8.44 36.58
CA ASN A 172 10.02 9.66 36.97
C ASN A 172 11.30 9.89 36.15
N VAL A 173 11.44 11.12 35.65
CA VAL A 173 12.69 11.59 35.04
C VAL A 173 13.42 12.40 36.10
N LEU A 174 14.63 11.94 36.44
CA LEU A 174 15.47 12.63 37.40
C LEU A 174 16.17 13.83 36.78
N SER A 175 16.43 14.86 37.56
CA SER A 175 17.25 15.99 37.11
C SER A 175 18.68 15.51 36.80
N PRO A 176 19.36 16.10 35.79
CA PRO A 176 20.78 15.78 35.55
C PRO A 176 21.63 15.96 36.78
N SER A 177 22.50 15.01 37.05
CA SER A 177 23.46 15.03 38.20
C SER A 177 24.86 14.81 37.68
N VAL A 178 25.81 15.62 38.15
CA VAL A 178 27.24 15.50 37.77
C VAL A 178 27.82 14.15 38.21
N ASN A 179 27.23 13.53 39.25
CA ASN A 179 27.73 12.26 39.82
C ASN A 179 27.01 11.02 39.29
N GLU A 180 25.84 11.16 38.60
CA GLU A 180 24.96 10.05 38.27
C GLU A 180 24.54 10.01 36.79
N SER A 181 24.77 11.11 36.05
CA SER A 181 24.45 11.18 34.63
C SER A 181 25.69 10.90 33.79
N PHE A 182 25.68 9.78 33.04
CA PHE A 182 26.80 9.33 32.20
C PHE A 182 26.43 9.42 30.74
#